data_b70005dc196fdb0158f8c3180ba831c2
#
_entry.id   b70005dc196fdb0158f8c3180ba831c2
#
_cell.length_a   1.000
_cell.length_b   1.000
_cell.length_c   1.000
_cell.angle_alpha   90.00
_cell.angle_beta   90.00
_cell.angle_gamma   90.00
#
_symmetry.space_group_name_H-M   'P 1'
#
loop_
_entity.id
_entity.type
_entity.pdbx_description
1 polymer ?
#
loop_
_entity_poly.entity_id
_entity_poly.type
_entity_poly.pdbx_seq_one_letter_code
_entity_poly.pdbx_strand_id
1 'polypeptide(L)'
;SYFFNSVFFFFFKLIVTEDLKSVTEKTINFNQGLFKIVEEVFDNALDECKRHRNNADSKKKGIGNVVSFQIDPQCQWITVSDNGNGIPTTKAKLEDGSDSDMTMYQAAWTKLGAGTNFDGYTNDDSDARGQNGEGVTLTNIFSKEFRGYVQYKDTFVSVICKDNMDDIQINEAPNPGKPTGTTVQFLPDYARFGETHFSRDHQFMVMYYFAILSIQYPDVKFIFNGVQIKYTMDQLVQGL
;
A
#
# COMPACT_ATOMS: atom_id res chain seq x y z
N SER A 1 -4.33 -25.49 -8.85
CA SER A 1 -3.07 -24.83 -9.24
C SER A 1 -3.12 -24.22 -10.67
N TYR A 2 -4.23 -23.63 -11.11
CA TYR A 2 -4.37 -23.09 -12.48
C TYR A 2 -4.77 -21.61 -12.54
N PHE A 3 -4.68 -20.84 -11.43
CA PHE A 3 -5.28 -19.51 -11.39
C PHE A 3 -4.34 -18.32 -11.68
N PHE A 4 -3.03 -18.50 -11.83
CA PHE A 4 -2.09 -17.36 -11.94
C PHE A 4 -1.15 -17.35 -13.14
N ASN A 5 -1.32 -18.23 -14.12
CA ASN A 5 -0.46 -18.28 -15.30
C ASN A 5 -0.97 -17.49 -16.52
N SER A 6 -1.79 -16.45 -16.31
CA SER A 6 -2.21 -15.59 -17.41
C SER A 6 -1.24 -14.42 -17.50
N VAL A 7 -0.20 -14.56 -18.29
CA VAL A 7 0.56 -13.40 -18.79
C VAL A 7 -0.36 -12.65 -19.73
N PHE A 8 -0.94 -11.55 -19.27
CA PHE A 8 -1.74 -10.67 -20.12
C PHE A 8 -0.83 -9.58 -20.68
N PHE A 9 -0.69 -9.54 -21.99
CA PHE A 9 -0.11 -8.40 -22.69
C PHE A 9 -1.13 -7.26 -22.66
N PHE A 10 -0.87 -6.21 -21.89
CA PHE A 10 -1.62 -4.97 -21.99
C PHE A 10 -0.81 -3.97 -22.81
N PHE A 11 -1.40 -3.48 -23.88
CA PHE A 11 -0.92 -2.29 -24.57
C PHE A 11 -1.36 -1.07 -23.74
N PHE A 12 -0.52 -0.65 -22.80
CA PHE A 12 -0.69 0.66 -22.19
C PHE A 12 0.03 1.70 -23.05
N LYS A 13 -0.72 2.72 -23.45
CA LYS A 13 -0.22 3.78 -24.30
C LYS A 13 0.63 4.83 -23.58
N LEU A 14 0.68 4.80 -22.26
CA LEU A 14 1.27 5.88 -21.48
C LEU A 14 2.19 5.35 -20.41
N ILE A 15 3.42 5.82 -20.39
CA ILE A 15 4.39 5.51 -19.36
C ILE A 15 5.10 6.78 -18.95
N VAL A 16 5.26 6.93 -17.63
CA VAL A 16 6.15 7.93 -17.07
C VAL A 16 7.58 7.56 -17.45
N THR A 17 8.31 8.51 -18.04
CA THR A 17 9.72 8.30 -18.43
C THR A 17 10.62 8.10 -17.22
N GLU A 18 11.82 7.54 -17.43
CA GLU A 18 12.77 7.23 -16.34
C GLU A 18 13.20 8.47 -15.55
N ASP A 19 13.21 9.64 -16.19
CA ASP A 19 13.50 10.92 -15.54
C ASP A 19 12.30 11.50 -14.78
N LEU A 20 11.15 10.82 -14.80
CA LEU A 20 9.90 11.21 -14.15
C LEU A 20 9.33 12.57 -14.61
N LYS A 21 9.72 13.06 -15.79
CA LYS A 21 9.36 14.40 -16.28
C LYS A 21 8.38 14.40 -17.43
N SER A 22 8.30 13.31 -18.15
CA SER A 22 7.43 13.18 -19.33
C SER A 22 6.71 11.84 -19.35
N VAL A 23 5.77 11.72 -20.26
CA VAL A 23 4.99 10.53 -20.52
C VAL A 23 5.23 10.11 -21.95
N THR A 24 5.38 8.82 -22.22
CA THR A 24 5.61 8.27 -23.55
C THR A 24 4.84 6.97 -23.74
N GLU A 25 4.60 6.59 -24.99
CA GLU A 25 4.04 5.28 -25.31
C GLU A 25 5.10 4.18 -25.17
N LYS A 26 4.76 3.10 -24.47
CA LYS A 26 5.59 1.90 -24.38
C LYS A 26 4.71 0.66 -24.19
N THR A 27 5.07 -0.43 -24.84
CA THR A 27 4.50 -1.74 -24.49
C THR A 27 5.20 -2.25 -23.27
N ILE A 28 4.44 -2.61 -22.24
CA ILE A 28 4.95 -3.20 -21.01
C ILE A 28 4.39 -4.61 -20.81
N ASN A 29 5.21 -5.46 -20.22
CA ASN A 29 4.84 -6.81 -19.83
C ASN A 29 4.99 -6.95 -18.32
N PHE A 30 3.88 -7.16 -17.63
CA PHE A 30 3.91 -7.30 -16.17
C PHE A 30 2.88 -8.34 -15.70
N ASN A 31 3.16 -8.97 -14.57
CA ASN A 31 2.23 -9.89 -13.94
C ASN A 31 1.19 -9.11 -13.12
N GLN A 32 -0.09 -9.23 -13.49
CA GLN A 32 -1.18 -8.52 -12.81
C GLN A 32 -1.35 -8.95 -11.36
N GLY A 33 -1.18 -10.24 -11.05
CA GLY A 33 -1.30 -10.74 -9.68
C GLY A 33 -0.22 -10.15 -8.77
N LEU A 34 1.02 -10.08 -9.26
CA LEU A 34 2.12 -9.43 -8.54
C LEU A 34 1.87 -7.93 -8.36
N PHE A 35 1.37 -7.25 -9.40
CA PHE A 35 1.00 -5.84 -9.27
C PHE A 35 -0.15 -5.64 -8.28
N LYS A 36 -1.16 -6.53 -8.30
CA LYS A 36 -2.33 -6.43 -7.42
C LYS A 36 -1.98 -6.47 -5.94
N ILE A 37 -1.07 -7.35 -5.51
CA ILE A 37 -0.65 -7.37 -4.10
C ILE A 37 0.11 -6.10 -3.68
N VAL A 38 0.73 -5.39 -4.63
CA VAL A 38 1.34 -4.07 -4.38
C VAL A 38 0.27 -2.98 -4.32
N GLU A 39 -0.70 -3.01 -5.24
CA GLU A 39 -1.83 -2.08 -5.30
C GLU A 39 -2.65 -2.09 -4.01
N GLU A 40 -2.90 -3.25 -3.41
CA GLU A 40 -3.63 -3.38 -2.14
C GLU A 40 -2.97 -2.59 -0.99
N VAL A 41 -1.64 -2.60 -0.94
CA VAL A 41 -0.91 -1.81 0.06
C VAL A 41 -0.98 -0.30 -0.24
N PHE A 42 -0.97 0.08 -1.52
CA PHE A 42 -1.16 1.48 -1.92
C PHE A 42 -2.56 2.00 -1.58
N ASP A 43 -3.58 1.20 -1.88
CA ASP A 43 -4.97 1.58 -1.64
C ASP A 43 -5.21 1.84 -0.15
N ASN A 44 -4.65 1.03 0.74
CA ASN A 44 -4.73 1.26 2.18
C ASN A 44 -4.01 2.54 2.62
N ALA A 45 -2.81 2.80 2.10
CA ALA A 45 -2.08 4.05 2.38
C ALA A 45 -2.84 5.28 1.85
N LEU A 46 -3.46 5.16 0.67
CA LEU A 46 -4.30 6.22 0.09
C LEU A 46 -5.58 6.43 0.88
N ASP A 47 -6.25 5.36 1.33
CA ASP A 47 -7.47 5.45 2.12
C ASP A 47 -7.19 6.13 3.48
N GLU A 48 -6.02 5.91 4.07
CA GLU A 48 -5.58 6.69 5.23
C GLU A 48 -5.45 8.18 4.88
N CYS A 49 -4.85 8.53 3.76
CA CYS A 49 -4.77 9.92 3.31
C CYS A 49 -6.16 10.54 3.06
N LYS A 50 -7.12 9.79 2.49
CA LYS A 50 -8.49 10.26 2.28
C LYS A 50 -9.19 10.60 3.60
N ARG A 51 -9.02 9.78 4.64
CA ARG A 51 -9.58 10.05 5.99
C ARG A 51 -9.11 11.38 6.57
N HIS A 52 -7.88 11.81 6.23
CA HIS A 52 -7.33 13.08 6.69
C HIS A 52 -7.67 14.28 5.81
N ARG A 53 -8.15 14.06 4.59
CA ARG A 53 -8.33 15.09 3.57
C ARG A 53 -9.22 16.25 4.03
N ASN A 54 -10.28 15.99 4.78
CA ASN A 54 -11.23 17.01 5.26
C ASN A 54 -10.96 17.45 6.71
N ASN A 55 -9.90 16.95 7.34
CA ASN A 55 -9.56 17.28 8.72
C ASN A 55 -8.59 18.47 8.77
N ALA A 56 -9.05 19.62 9.31
CA ALA A 56 -8.26 20.85 9.38
C ALA A 56 -7.01 20.70 10.26
N ASP A 57 -7.09 19.94 11.35
CA ASP A 57 -5.94 19.69 12.25
C ASP A 57 -4.88 18.81 11.59
N SER A 58 -5.29 17.81 10.84
CA SER A 58 -4.38 16.97 10.07
C SER A 58 -3.66 17.78 8.99
N LYS A 59 -4.38 18.62 8.26
CA LYS A 59 -3.78 19.54 7.27
C LYS A 59 -2.75 20.47 7.90
N LYS A 60 -3.07 21.06 9.06
CA LYS A 60 -2.15 21.95 9.78
C LYS A 60 -0.89 21.21 10.25
N LYS A 61 -1.01 19.94 10.63
CA LYS A 61 0.11 19.10 11.08
C LYS A 61 0.85 18.41 9.94
N GLY A 62 0.32 18.46 8.70
CA GLY A 62 0.89 17.73 7.55
C GLY A 62 0.78 16.21 7.67
N ILE A 63 -0.27 15.70 8.31
CA ILE A 63 -0.55 14.28 8.52
C ILE A 63 -1.51 13.78 7.43
N GLY A 64 -1.28 12.54 6.93
CA GLY A 64 -2.17 11.88 5.97
C GLY A 64 -2.16 12.54 4.60
N ASN A 65 -0.99 12.96 4.13
CA ASN A 65 -0.84 13.59 2.83
C ASN A 65 0.37 13.10 2.02
N VAL A 66 0.97 11.98 2.44
CA VAL A 66 2.11 11.37 1.75
C VAL A 66 1.88 9.87 1.60
N VAL A 67 2.04 9.35 0.39
CA VAL A 67 2.18 7.93 0.07
C VAL A 67 3.52 7.73 -0.60
N SER A 68 4.36 6.87 -0.05
CA SER A 68 5.70 6.60 -0.56
C SER A 68 5.86 5.14 -0.96
N PHE A 69 6.47 4.92 -2.12
CA PHE A 69 6.92 3.62 -2.59
C PHE A 69 8.42 3.59 -2.74
N GLN A 70 9.02 2.52 -2.29
CA GLN A 70 10.44 2.26 -2.47
C GLN A 70 10.65 0.80 -2.89
N ILE A 71 11.57 0.59 -3.82
CA ILE A 71 12.10 -0.72 -4.17
C ILE A 71 13.60 -0.74 -3.90
N ASP A 72 14.09 -1.84 -3.35
CA ASP A 72 15.52 -1.99 -3.09
C ASP A 72 16.34 -2.10 -4.39
N PRO A 73 17.66 -1.86 -4.36
CA PRO A 73 18.50 -1.91 -5.57
C PRO A 73 18.50 -3.27 -6.28
N GLN A 74 18.18 -4.36 -5.57
CA GLN A 74 18.08 -5.71 -6.12
C GLN A 74 16.70 -5.99 -6.71
N CYS A 75 15.78 -5.04 -6.64
CA CYS A 75 14.39 -5.17 -7.10
C CYS A 75 13.64 -6.36 -6.47
N GLN A 76 13.91 -6.64 -5.21
CA GLN A 76 13.33 -7.74 -4.45
C GLN A 76 12.34 -7.26 -3.40
N TRP A 77 12.76 -6.30 -2.56
CA TRP A 77 11.97 -5.79 -1.46
C TRP A 77 11.17 -4.55 -1.86
N ILE A 78 9.90 -4.58 -1.57
CA ILE A 78 8.98 -3.46 -1.80
C ILE A 78 8.61 -2.86 -0.46
N THR A 79 8.62 -1.53 -0.37
CA THR A 79 8.21 -0.78 0.81
C THR A 79 7.19 0.27 0.41
N VAL A 80 6.04 0.28 1.07
CA VAL A 80 5.01 1.30 0.95
C VAL A 80 4.79 1.93 2.32
N SER A 81 4.72 3.24 2.39
CA SER A 81 4.46 3.94 3.64
C SER A 81 3.54 5.14 3.45
N ASP A 82 2.80 5.45 4.50
CA ASP A 82 2.02 6.68 4.66
C ASP A 82 2.47 7.46 5.90
N ASN A 83 2.06 8.71 5.96
CA ASN A 83 2.26 9.58 7.13
C ASN A 83 0.93 9.88 7.84
N GLY A 84 0.03 8.90 7.91
CA GLY A 84 -1.23 9.01 8.61
C GLY A 84 -1.11 8.88 10.13
N ASN A 85 -2.19 8.51 10.78
CA ASN A 85 -2.18 8.27 12.23
C ASN A 85 -1.57 6.93 12.64
N GLY A 86 -1.33 6.03 11.70
CA GLY A 86 -1.04 4.63 11.97
C GLY A 86 -2.30 3.83 12.34
N ILE A 87 -2.15 2.52 12.49
CA ILE A 87 -3.25 1.63 12.87
C ILE A 87 -3.39 1.62 14.40
N PRO A 88 -4.61 1.79 14.96
CA PRO A 88 -4.82 1.72 16.40
C PRO A 88 -4.33 0.43 17.02
N THR A 89 -3.77 0.51 18.23
CA THR A 89 -3.27 -0.63 18.99
C THR A 89 -4.34 -1.28 19.89
N THR A 90 -5.57 -0.80 19.81
CA THR A 90 -6.73 -1.36 20.52
C THR A 90 -7.15 -2.69 19.92
N LYS A 91 -7.94 -3.45 20.66
CA LYS A 91 -8.55 -4.68 20.14
C LYS A 91 -9.52 -4.37 19.01
N ALA A 92 -9.52 -5.23 18.02
CA ALA A 92 -10.49 -5.21 16.94
C ALA A 92 -11.89 -5.58 17.49
N LYS A 93 -12.94 -5.06 16.86
CA LYS A 93 -14.31 -5.39 17.22
C LYS A 93 -14.84 -6.53 16.33
N LEU A 94 -15.67 -7.39 16.90
CA LEU A 94 -16.45 -8.38 16.17
C LEU A 94 -17.75 -7.75 15.66
N GLU A 95 -18.49 -8.46 14.80
CA GLU A 95 -19.77 -8.00 14.25
C GLU A 95 -20.82 -7.67 15.31
N ASP A 96 -20.78 -8.36 16.45
CA ASP A 96 -21.67 -8.12 17.59
C ASP A 96 -21.21 -6.96 18.49
N GLY A 97 -20.12 -6.26 18.12
CA GLY A 97 -19.54 -5.15 18.88
C GLY A 97 -18.65 -5.58 20.05
N SER A 98 -18.49 -6.86 20.33
CA SER A 98 -17.56 -7.36 21.34
C SER A 98 -16.10 -7.25 20.90
N ASP A 99 -15.17 -7.31 21.86
CA ASP A 99 -13.75 -7.29 21.56
C ASP A 99 -13.29 -8.65 20.99
N SER A 100 -12.55 -8.58 19.89
CA SER A 100 -11.79 -9.71 19.36
C SER A 100 -10.58 -10.02 20.25
N ASP A 101 -10.05 -11.22 20.14
CA ASP A 101 -8.77 -11.57 20.77
C ASP A 101 -7.58 -10.87 20.10
N MET A 102 -7.75 -10.37 18.87
CA MET A 102 -6.70 -9.71 18.06
C MET A 102 -6.77 -8.18 18.21
N THR A 103 -5.61 -7.53 18.12
CA THR A 103 -5.54 -6.09 17.93
C THR A 103 -5.89 -5.69 16.50
N MET A 104 -6.20 -4.41 16.25
CA MET A 104 -6.57 -3.92 14.92
C MET A 104 -5.46 -4.15 13.89
N TYR A 105 -4.19 -3.93 14.22
CA TYR A 105 -3.07 -4.18 13.31
C TYR A 105 -2.84 -5.68 13.04
N GLN A 106 -3.06 -6.56 14.04
CA GLN A 106 -3.02 -8.01 13.81
C GLN A 106 -4.08 -8.43 12.82
N ALA A 107 -5.32 -8.02 13.06
CA ALA A 107 -6.44 -8.33 12.20
C ALA A 107 -6.22 -7.82 10.77
N ALA A 108 -5.75 -6.57 10.61
CA ALA A 108 -5.51 -5.95 9.31
C ALA A 108 -4.46 -6.69 8.46
N TRP A 109 -3.51 -7.38 9.08
CA TRP A 109 -2.37 -7.96 8.36
C TRP A 109 -2.31 -9.49 8.39
N THR A 110 -3.04 -10.14 9.31
CA THR A 110 -2.92 -11.60 9.51
C THR A 110 -4.25 -12.35 9.48
N LYS A 111 -5.39 -11.65 9.27
CA LYS A 111 -6.71 -12.29 9.22
C LYS A 111 -7.42 -11.98 7.92
N LEU A 112 -7.79 -13.01 7.15
CA LEU A 112 -8.66 -12.86 5.98
C LEU A 112 -10.08 -12.44 6.43
N GLY A 113 -10.71 -11.53 5.68
CA GLY A 113 -12.07 -11.05 5.97
C GLY A 113 -12.18 -10.09 7.15
N ALA A 114 -11.07 -9.51 7.59
CA ALA A 114 -11.05 -8.61 8.75
C ALA A 114 -11.49 -7.17 8.45
N GLY A 115 -11.68 -6.80 7.19
CA GLY A 115 -11.70 -5.40 6.81
C GLY A 115 -13.02 -4.67 6.90
N THR A 116 -14.16 -5.32 6.72
CA THR A 116 -15.46 -4.63 6.71
C THR A 116 -16.14 -4.61 8.08
N ASN A 117 -15.70 -5.43 9.01
CA ASN A 117 -16.36 -5.65 10.28
C ASN A 117 -15.65 -5.02 11.49
N PHE A 118 -14.63 -4.18 11.24
CA PHE A 118 -13.96 -3.45 12.31
C PHE A 118 -14.54 -2.03 12.42
N ASP A 119 -15.72 -1.92 13.03
CA ASP A 119 -16.41 -0.67 13.36
C ASP A 119 -15.63 0.19 14.38
N GLY A 120 -14.45 0.61 14.02
CA GLY A 120 -13.75 1.70 14.69
C GLY A 120 -13.60 2.91 13.75
N TYR A 121 -13.94 2.73 12.49
CA TYR A 121 -13.98 3.75 11.46
C TYR A 121 -15.37 3.77 10.85
N THR A 122 -16.22 4.68 11.28
CA THR A 122 -17.48 5.00 10.62
C THR A 122 -17.17 5.49 9.21
N ASN A 123 -17.26 4.59 8.24
CA ASN A 123 -17.11 4.92 6.84
C ASN A 123 -18.41 5.55 6.34
N ASP A 124 -18.46 6.87 6.36
CA ASP A 124 -19.42 7.65 5.57
C ASP A 124 -18.92 7.85 4.11
N ASP A 125 -17.79 7.22 3.75
CA ASP A 125 -17.19 7.32 2.42
C ASP A 125 -17.42 6.03 1.61
N SER A 126 -18.42 6.09 0.73
CA SER A 126 -18.72 5.08 -0.30
C SER A 126 -17.58 4.85 -1.32
N ASP A 127 -16.49 5.60 -1.25
CA ASP A 127 -15.34 5.59 -2.16
C ASP A 127 -14.09 4.86 -1.62
N ALA A 128 -14.18 4.17 -0.47
CA ALA A 128 -13.07 3.40 0.06
C ALA A 128 -12.77 2.19 -0.86
N ARG A 129 -11.59 2.13 -1.45
CA ARG A 129 -11.17 1.04 -2.37
C ARG A 129 -10.90 -0.28 -1.65
N GLY A 130 -10.55 -0.24 -0.38
CA GLY A 130 -10.29 -1.41 0.47
C GLY A 130 -11.55 -2.02 1.11
N GLN A 131 -12.64 -2.18 0.37
CA GLN A 131 -13.96 -2.58 0.90
C GLN A 131 -14.00 -3.92 1.64
N ASN A 132 -13.11 -4.85 1.37
CA ASN A 132 -13.15 -6.21 1.94
C ASN A 132 -12.10 -6.49 3.02
N GLY A 133 -11.13 -5.58 3.26
CA GLY A 133 -10.05 -5.75 4.25
C GLY A 133 -9.19 -7.00 4.10
N GLU A 134 -9.21 -7.60 2.92
CA GLU A 134 -8.48 -8.84 2.62
C GLU A 134 -7.15 -8.56 1.89
N GLY A 135 -7.01 -7.38 1.29
CA GLY A 135 -5.96 -7.09 0.34
C GLY A 135 -4.55 -7.21 0.90
N VAL A 136 -4.26 -6.58 2.04
CA VAL A 136 -2.91 -6.65 2.63
C VAL A 136 -2.64 -8.01 3.27
N THR A 137 -3.65 -8.69 3.77
CA THR A 137 -3.49 -10.09 4.23
C THR A 137 -3.10 -11.00 3.05
N LEU A 138 -3.69 -10.79 1.86
CA LEU A 138 -3.25 -11.50 0.65
C LEU A 138 -1.81 -11.13 0.29
N THR A 139 -1.41 -9.86 0.37
CA THR A 139 0.00 -9.47 0.18
C THR A 139 0.92 -10.22 1.12
N ASN A 140 0.55 -10.38 2.38
CA ASN A 140 1.29 -11.15 3.37
C ASN A 140 1.39 -12.64 2.98
N ILE A 141 0.26 -13.30 2.66
CA ILE A 141 0.22 -14.72 2.22
C ILE A 141 1.05 -14.98 0.96
N PHE A 142 1.12 -14.02 0.04
CA PHE A 142 1.90 -14.13 -1.19
C PHE A 142 3.32 -13.58 -1.07
N SER A 143 3.81 -13.35 0.14
CA SER A 143 5.17 -12.90 0.42
C SER A 143 5.96 -13.95 1.19
N LYS A 144 7.24 -14.14 0.83
CA LYS A 144 8.18 -14.93 1.61
C LYS A 144 8.45 -14.32 2.97
N GLU A 145 8.45 -12.98 3.01
CA GLU A 145 8.54 -12.21 4.25
C GLU A 145 7.72 -10.93 4.12
N PHE A 146 6.98 -10.61 5.15
CA PHE A 146 6.18 -9.41 5.30
C PHE A 146 6.52 -8.74 6.62
N ARG A 147 6.69 -7.42 6.62
CA ARG A 147 7.02 -6.59 7.78
C ARG A 147 6.09 -5.40 7.82
N GLY A 148 5.19 -5.38 8.78
CA GLY A 148 4.34 -4.23 9.06
C GLY A 148 4.87 -3.43 10.24
N TYR A 149 4.96 -2.12 10.10
CA TYR A 149 5.38 -1.19 11.14
C TYR A 149 4.33 -0.12 11.34
N VAL A 150 3.95 0.12 12.58
CA VAL A 150 3.00 1.17 12.95
C VAL A 150 3.63 2.09 13.98
N GLN A 151 3.61 3.38 13.72
CA GLN A 151 3.78 4.43 14.71
C GLN A 151 2.41 5.01 15.04
N TYR A 152 1.85 4.63 16.17
CA TYR A 152 0.54 5.12 16.63
C TYR A 152 0.68 5.76 18.01
N LYS A 153 0.49 7.09 18.09
CA LYS A 153 0.69 7.83 19.34
C LYS A 153 2.06 7.51 19.97
N ASP A 154 2.04 7.05 21.21
CA ASP A 154 3.24 6.73 21.98
C ASP A 154 3.72 5.27 21.80
N THR A 155 3.12 4.53 20.87
CA THR A 155 3.41 3.11 20.63
C THR A 155 4.01 2.90 19.25
N PHE A 156 5.06 2.08 19.21
CA PHE A 156 5.61 1.49 18.00
C PHE A 156 5.29 0.01 17.97
N VAL A 157 4.78 -0.48 16.85
CA VAL A 157 4.48 -1.90 16.63
C VAL A 157 5.25 -2.40 15.43
N SER A 158 5.79 -3.61 15.54
CA SER A 158 6.29 -4.38 14.40
C SER A 158 5.61 -5.76 14.34
N VAL A 159 5.10 -6.10 13.16
CA VAL A 159 4.57 -7.43 12.82
C VAL A 159 5.45 -7.99 11.72
N ILE A 160 6.11 -9.10 11.98
CA ILE A 160 6.99 -9.77 11.01
C ILE A 160 6.41 -11.14 10.75
N CYS A 161 6.06 -11.41 9.50
CA CYS A 161 5.56 -12.69 9.05
C CYS A 161 6.57 -13.28 8.06
N LYS A 162 6.83 -14.58 8.17
CA LYS A 162 7.73 -15.32 7.28
C LYS A 162 7.02 -16.53 6.68
N ASP A 163 7.61 -17.07 5.64
CA ASP A 163 7.18 -18.30 5.00
C ASP A 163 5.69 -18.27 4.62
N ASN A 164 5.29 -17.17 3.94
CA ASN A 164 3.91 -16.98 3.48
C ASN A 164 2.89 -16.95 4.65
N MET A 165 3.26 -16.28 5.75
CA MET A 165 2.49 -16.08 6.97
C MET A 165 2.44 -17.31 7.91
N ASP A 166 3.28 -18.33 7.73
CA ASP A 166 3.33 -19.49 8.64
C ASP A 166 4.02 -19.16 9.98
N ASP A 167 4.99 -18.22 10.00
CA ASP A 167 5.62 -17.69 11.20
C ASP A 167 5.24 -16.22 11.40
N ILE A 168 4.63 -15.89 12.55
CA ILE A 168 4.18 -14.55 12.88
C ILE A 168 4.82 -14.10 14.19
N GLN A 169 5.59 -13.00 14.13
CA GLN A 169 6.23 -12.40 15.28
C GLN A 169 5.71 -10.96 15.46
N ILE A 170 5.27 -10.63 16.67
CA ILE A 170 4.72 -9.31 17.00
C ILE A 170 5.50 -8.74 18.17
N ASN A 171 5.88 -7.47 18.04
CA ASN A 171 6.53 -6.73 19.10
C ASN A 171 5.92 -5.33 19.23
N GLU A 172 5.62 -4.93 20.47
CA GLU A 172 5.21 -3.58 20.81
C GLU A 172 6.26 -2.94 21.72
N ALA A 173 6.53 -1.67 21.47
CA ALA A 173 7.49 -0.88 22.23
C ALA A 173 7.01 0.58 22.32
N PRO A 174 7.55 1.38 23.25
CA PRO A 174 7.34 2.83 23.21
C PRO A 174 7.81 3.42 21.88
N ASN A 175 7.03 4.35 21.32
CA ASN A 175 7.45 5.08 20.12
C ASN A 175 8.68 5.93 20.44
N PRO A 176 9.79 5.80 19.71
CA PRO A 176 11.01 6.56 19.96
C PRO A 176 10.93 8.04 19.52
N GLY A 177 9.73 8.63 19.51
CA GLY A 177 9.48 10.00 19.10
C GLY A 177 9.39 10.19 17.58
N LYS A 178 9.16 9.12 16.81
CA LYS A 178 8.93 9.21 15.36
C LYS A 178 7.50 9.68 15.07
N PRO A 179 7.31 10.39 13.94
CA PRO A 179 5.98 10.75 13.46
C PRO A 179 5.09 9.51 13.29
N THR A 180 3.78 9.69 13.44
CA THR A 180 2.79 8.63 13.20
C THR A 180 2.75 8.23 11.73
N GLY A 181 2.30 7.01 11.46
CA GLY A 181 2.17 6.46 10.12
C GLY A 181 2.26 4.95 10.08
N THR A 182 2.06 4.40 8.90
CA THR A 182 2.17 2.97 8.64
C THR A 182 3.25 2.72 7.58
N THR A 183 4.01 1.65 7.76
CA THR A 183 4.96 1.17 6.76
C THR A 183 4.78 -0.33 6.58
N VAL A 184 4.59 -0.75 5.35
CA VAL A 184 4.55 -2.15 4.94
C VAL A 184 5.74 -2.41 4.04
N GLN A 185 6.60 -3.34 4.45
CA GLN A 185 7.74 -3.82 3.66
C GLN A 185 7.55 -5.32 3.41
N PHE A 186 7.71 -5.78 2.18
CA PHE A 186 7.52 -7.18 1.87
C PHE A 186 8.43 -7.67 0.73
N LEU A 187 8.73 -8.96 0.79
CA LEU A 187 9.45 -9.72 -0.23
C LEU A 187 8.43 -10.66 -0.89
N PRO A 188 7.87 -10.32 -2.06
CA PRO A 188 6.94 -11.20 -2.74
C PRO A 188 7.53 -12.61 -2.96
N ASP A 189 6.70 -13.63 -2.89
CA ASP A 189 7.09 -14.95 -3.39
C ASP A 189 7.01 -14.97 -4.92
N TYR A 190 7.99 -14.34 -5.55
CA TYR A 190 8.04 -14.14 -7.00
C TYR A 190 7.79 -15.40 -7.80
N ALA A 191 8.23 -16.56 -7.30
CA ALA A 191 8.04 -17.85 -7.98
C ALA A 191 6.56 -18.19 -8.17
N ARG A 192 5.68 -17.79 -7.25
CA ARG A 192 4.22 -17.99 -7.38
C ARG A 192 3.60 -17.19 -8.52
N PHE A 193 4.26 -16.11 -8.94
CA PHE A 193 3.84 -15.25 -10.04
C PHE A 193 4.57 -15.57 -11.35
N GLY A 194 5.48 -16.55 -11.36
CA GLY A 194 6.33 -16.84 -12.52
C GLY A 194 7.40 -15.77 -12.77
N GLU A 195 7.72 -14.98 -11.73
CA GLU A 195 8.67 -13.88 -11.78
C GLU A 195 9.92 -14.20 -10.92
N THR A 196 10.97 -13.42 -11.08
CA THR A 196 12.19 -13.52 -10.28
C THR A 196 12.47 -12.28 -9.44
N HIS A 197 11.84 -11.16 -9.80
CA HIS A 197 12.02 -9.85 -9.17
C HIS A 197 10.90 -8.90 -9.60
N PHE A 198 10.81 -7.74 -8.97
CA PHE A 198 9.90 -6.66 -9.39
C PHE A 198 10.49 -5.93 -10.58
N SER A 199 10.11 -6.33 -11.78
CA SER A 199 10.71 -5.88 -13.03
C SER A 199 10.56 -4.38 -13.26
N ARG A 200 11.32 -3.86 -14.23
CA ARG A 200 11.19 -2.45 -14.63
C ARG A 200 9.79 -2.11 -15.13
N ASP A 201 9.11 -3.06 -15.79
CA ASP A 201 7.75 -2.84 -16.28
C ASP A 201 6.74 -2.75 -15.12
N HIS A 202 6.90 -3.53 -14.05
CA HIS A 202 6.11 -3.34 -12.82
C HIS A 202 6.37 -1.97 -12.18
N GLN A 203 7.63 -1.51 -12.16
CA GLN A 203 7.96 -0.18 -11.64
C GLN A 203 7.32 0.94 -12.48
N PHE A 204 7.28 0.80 -13.79
CA PHE A 204 6.55 1.73 -14.67
C PHE A 204 5.06 1.77 -14.36
N MET A 205 4.44 0.62 -14.06
CA MET A 205 3.04 0.59 -13.64
C MET A 205 2.80 1.35 -12.34
N VAL A 206 3.70 1.23 -11.36
CA VAL A 206 3.61 2.02 -10.12
C VAL A 206 3.72 3.52 -10.41
N MET A 207 4.68 3.93 -11.22
CA MET A 207 4.86 5.35 -11.59
C MET A 207 3.64 5.89 -12.32
N TYR A 208 3.08 5.12 -13.25
CA TYR A 208 1.86 5.49 -13.97
C TYR A 208 0.65 5.60 -13.00
N TYR A 209 0.50 4.63 -12.10
CA TYR A 209 -0.55 4.66 -11.08
C TYR A 209 -0.45 5.91 -10.21
N PHE A 210 0.76 6.24 -9.74
CA PHE A 210 1.00 7.47 -8.99
C PHE A 210 0.75 8.74 -9.80
N ALA A 211 1.05 8.74 -11.10
CA ALA A 211 0.74 9.87 -11.97
C ALA A 211 -0.78 10.13 -12.03
N ILE A 212 -1.58 9.09 -12.24
CA ILE A 212 -3.05 9.19 -12.23
C ILE A 212 -3.56 9.66 -10.86
N LEU A 213 -3.07 9.04 -9.77
CA LEU A 213 -3.48 9.41 -8.42
C LEU A 213 -3.10 10.86 -8.06
N SER A 214 -1.96 11.36 -8.56
CA SER A 214 -1.53 12.74 -8.31
C SER A 214 -2.46 13.79 -8.94
N ILE A 215 -3.18 13.40 -9.99
CA ILE A 215 -4.21 14.24 -10.62
C ILE A 215 -5.53 14.16 -9.83
N GLN A 216 -5.92 12.95 -9.41
CA GLN A 216 -7.16 12.72 -8.66
C GLN A 216 -7.09 13.27 -7.23
N TYR A 217 -5.90 13.23 -6.61
CA TYR A 217 -5.65 13.64 -5.24
C TYR A 217 -4.49 14.65 -5.17
N PRO A 218 -4.66 15.89 -5.66
CA PRO A 218 -3.57 16.87 -5.80
C PRO A 218 -2.99 17.36 -4.46
N ASP A 219 -3.67 17.09 -3.36
CA ASP A 219 -3.27 17.37 -1.98
C ASP A 219 -2.43 16.24 -1.35
N VAL A 220 -2.34 15.08 -2.02
CA VAL A 220 -1.49 13.96 -1.60
C VAL A 220 -0.18 13.95 -2.40
N LYS A 221 0.93 13.75 -1.73
CA LYS A 221 2.25 13.59 -2.33
C LYS A 221 2.53 12.11 -2.58
N PHE A 222 2.69 11.73 -3.84
CA PHE A 222 3.09 10.39 -4.24
C PHE A 222 4.59 10.38 -4.51
N ILE A 223 5.34 9.56 -3.77
CA ILE A 223 6.81 9.52 -3.81
C ILE A 223 7.27 8.15 -4.30
N PHE A 224 7.99 8.10 -5.39
CA PHE A 224 8.60 6.89 -5.93
C PHE A 224 10.13 6.96 -5.78
N ASN A 225 10.72 6.04 -5.01
CA ASN A 225 12.16 6.00 -4.73
C ASN A 225 12.75 7.37 -4.34
N GLY A 226 12.03 8.10 -3.47
CA GLY A 226 12.45 9.41 -2.98
C GLY A 226 12.13 10.59 -3.91
N VAL A 227 11.56 10.35 -5.09
CA VAL A 227 11.19 11.41 -6.05
C VAL A 227 9.67 11.58 -6.08
N GLN A 228 9.19 12.81 -5.92
CA GLN A 228 7.76 13.09 -5.99
C GLN A 228 7.25 12.96 -7.43
N ILE A 229 6.21 12.16 -7.62
CA ILE A 229 5.44 12.05 -8.86
C ILE A 229 4.30 13.07 -8.79
N LYS A 230 4.26 13.99 -9.74
CA LYS A 230 3.18 14.98 -9.85
C LYS A 230 2.95 15.33 -11.31
N TYR A 231 1.75 15.06 -11.80
CA TYR A 231 1.33 15.33 -13.16
C TYR A 231 0.05 16.17 -13.19
N THR A 232 -0.18 16.84 -14.30
CA THR A 232 -1.44 17.44 -14.67
C THR A 232 -2.09 16.64 -15.80
N MET A 233 -3.40 16.82 -16.00
CA MET A 233 -4.11 16.16 -17.10
C MET A 233 -3.48 16.53 -18.47
N ASP A 234 -3.10 17.79 -18.66
CA ASP A 234 -2.48 18.25 -19.90
C ASP A 234 -1.16 17.55 -20.21
N GLN A 235 -0.33 17.30 -19.19
CA GLN A 235 0.92 16.55 -19.34
C GLN A 235 0.69 15.09 -19.74
N LEU A 236 -0.36 14.46 -19.24
CA LEU A 236 -0.74 13.10 -19.64
C LEU A 236 -1.24 13.07 -21.08
N VAL A 237 -2.06 14.04 -21.48
CA VAL A 237 -2.63 14.12 -22.84
C VAL A 237 -1.59 14.46 -23.88
N GLN A 238 -0.61 15.33 -23.56
CA GLN A 238 0.48 15.69 -24.50
C GLN A 238 1.46 14.53 -24.77
N GLY A 239 1.50 13.52 -23.88
CA GLY A 239 2.29 12.30 -24.07
C GLY A 239 1.61 11.24 -24.95
N LEU A 240 0.36 11.48 -25.34
CA LEU A 240 -0.43 10.66 -26.28
C LEU A 240 -0.18 11.07 -27.72
#